data_519cd0fe34a8b5b2a06f9eb17f5c8eba
#
_entry.id   519cd0fe34a8b5b2a06f9eb17f5c8eba
#
_cell.length_a   1.000
_cell.length_b   1.000
_cell.length_c   1.000
_cell.angle_alpha   90.00
_cell.angle_beta   90.00
_cell.angle_gamma   90.00
#
_symmetry.space_group_name_H-M   'P 1'
#
loop_
_entity.id
_entity.type
_entity.pdbx_description
1 polymer ?
#
loop_
_entity_poly.entity_id
_entity_poly.type
_entity_poly.pdbx_seq_one_letter_code
_entity_poly.pdbx_strand_id
1 'polypeptide(L)'
;MLSIFVTFLGAFLTLIVMRPVANWIGLVDKPNYRKRHQGVIPLIGGVSLFVGNLCYYLMEWDQLRLPYLYLFSIFVLLAIGILDDRFDISPFLRAGIQAILAILMIDLGNVYLDHLGQILGPFQLTLGSIGLIITVFATIAIINAFNMIDGIDGLLGGLSCVSFAAIGFLMYRDGQMDMAHWSFALIVSILPYLMLNLGIPFGPKYKVFMGDAGSTLIGFTIIWILLLSTQGKGHPMNPVTALWIIAIPLIDMVAIIYRRVRKGKSPFRPDRLHVHHLMVRAGLTSRQAFLLITFVSAVCATIGILGEIYYVNEWAMFIGFFILFFLYVYSITRAWRITRWVRRMKRRAKRLKKA
;
A
#
# COMPACT_ATOMS: atom_id res chain seq x y z
N MET A 1 -3.98 6.98 -24.32
CA MET A 1 -2.52 7.36 -24.33
C MET A 1 -2.31 8.78 -23.85
N LEU A 2 -3.10 9.79 -24.31
CA LEU A 2 -2.96 11.18 -23.84
C LEU A 2 -3.23 11.30 -22.34
N SER A 3 -4.25 10.65 -21.80
CA SER A 3 -4.60 10.62 -20.38
C SER A 3 -3.45 10.13 -19.49
N ILE A 4 -2.77 9.06 -19.90
CA ILE A 4 -1.60 8.51 -19.21
C ILE A 4 -0.44 9.53 -19.17
N PHE A 5 -0.17 10.19 -20.32
CA PHE A 5 0.86 11.22 -20.37
C PHE A 5 0.54 12.44 -19.49
N VAL A 6 -0.71 12.91 -19.54
CA VAL A 6 -1.18 14.04 -18.71
C VAL A 6 -1.14 13.69 -17.23
N THR A 7 -1.47 12.45 -16.85
CA THR A 7 -1.34 11.93 -15.47
C THR A 7 0.11 12.01 -14.97
N PHE A 8 1.06 11.51 -15.76
CA PHE A 8 2.49 11.61 -15.41
C PHE A 8 2.95 13.06 -15.26
N LEU A 9 2.63 13.88 -16.26
CA LEU A 9 3.05 15.28 -16.30
C LEU A 9 2.43 16.09 -15.13
N GLY A 10 1.14 15.89 -14.84
CA GLY A 10 0.46 16.51 -13.72
C GLY A 10 1.09 16.15 -12.38
N ALA A 11 1.37 14.86 -12.16
CA ALA A 11 2.05 14.40 -10.96
C ALA A 11 3.48 14.97 -10.86
N PHE A 12 4.25 14.96 -11.95
CA PHE A 12 5.62 15.45 -11.96
C PHE A 12 5.71 16.97 -11.73
N LEU A 13 4.89 17.75 -12.44
CA LEU A 13 4.84 19.21 -12.26
C LEU A 13 4.43 19.59 -10.84
N THR A 14 3.48 18.85 -10.26
CA THR A 14 3.05 19.07 -8.87
C THR A 14 4.23 18.92 -7.90
N LEU A 15 5.10 17.93 -8.07
CA LEU A 15 6.29 17.78 -7.22
C LEU A 15 7.25 18.97 -7.33
N ILE A 16 7.40 19.52 -8.53
CA ILE A 16 8.26 20.68 -8.74
C ILE A 16 7.66 21.94 -8.09
N VAL A 17 6.38 22.21 -8.37
CA VAL A 17 5.68 23.43 -7.92
C VAL A 17 5.45 23.40 -6.40
N MET A 18 5.06 22.25 -5.85
CA MET A 18 4.76 22.13 -4.42
C MET A 18 5.99 22.08 -3.53
N ARG A 19 7.17 21.84 -4.07
CA ARG A 19 8.41 21.78 -3.28
C ARG A 19 8.73 23.09 -2.54
N PRO A 20 8.78 24.28 -3.16
CA PRO A 20 8.95 25.53 -2.45
C PRO A 20 7.79 25.84 -1.50
N VAL A 21 6.55 25.54 -1.91
CA VAL A 21 5.36 25.74 -1.09
C VAL A 21 5.45 24.91 0.20
N ALA A 22 5.79 23.62 0.11
CA ALA A 22 5.94 22.73 1.26
C ALA A 22 7.00 23.24 2.26
N ASN A 23 8.11 23.78 1.77
CA ASN A 23 9.13 24.39 2.62
C ASN A 23 8.59 25.64 3.33
N TRP A 24 7.83 26.46 2.64
CA TRP A 24 7.24 27.68 3.19
C TRP A 24 6.18 27.41 4.26
N ILE A 25 5.24 26.47 4.02
CA ILE A 25 4.21 26.09 4.98
C ILE A 25 4.70 25.11 6.06
N GLY A 26 5.96 24.62 5.95
CA GLY A 26 6.54 23.68 6.89
C GLY A 26 6.02 22.24 6.78
N LEU A 27 5.49 21.86 5.61
CA LEU A 27 5.09 20.48 5.29
C LEU A 27 6.31 19.65 4.89
N VAL A 28 7.19 19.42 5.87
CA VAL A 28 8.50 18.83 5.67
C VAL A 28 8.88 17.89 6.80
N ASP A 29 9.54 16.80 6.46
CA ASP A 29 10.15 15.92 7.44
C ASP A 29 11.54 16.42 7.85
N LYS A 30 11.74 16.63 9.15
CA LYS A 30 13.01 17.05 9.74
C LYS A 30 13.69 15.87 10.41
N PRO A 31 15.01 15.69 10.23
CA PRO A 31 15.74 14.63 10.90
C PRO A 31 15.64 14.76 12.41
N ASN A 32 15.40 13.67 13.09
CA ASN A 32 15.40 13.58 14.55
C ASN A 32 16.07 12.26 15.00
N TYR A 33 16.12 12.00 16.31
CA TYR A 33 16.73 10.78 16.86
C TYR A 33 16.11 9.48 16.33
N ARG A 34 14.90 9.53 15.80
CA ARG A 34 14.20 8.40 15.17
C ARG A 34 14.38 8.35 13.65
N LYS A 35 14.41 9.50 12.97
CA LYS A 35 14.46 9.64 11.51
C LYS A 35 15.88 9.99 11.09
N ARG A 36 16.59 9.04 10.46
CA ARG A 36 18.02 9.15 10.10
C ARG A 36 18.21 9.48 8.62
N HIS A 37 17.64 10.56 8.15
CA HIS A 37 17.93 11.12 6.82
C HIS A 37 18.72 12.42 6.93
N GLN A 38 19.32 12.87 5.83
CA GLN A 38 20.05 14.15 5.77
C GLN A 38 19.14 15.21 5.14
N GLY A 39 19.11 16.39 5.77
CA GLY A 39 18.36 17.54 5.27
C GLY A 39 16.86 17.49 5.57
N VAL A 40 16.20 18.57 5.18
CA VAL A 40 14.74 18.75 5.27
C VAL A 40 14.12 18.23 3.99
N ILE A 41 13.16 17.28 4.09
CA ILE A 41 12.59 16.60 2.94
C ILE A 41 11.09 16.92 2.86
N PRO A 42 10.58 17.48 1.73
CA PRO A 42 9.17 17.80 1.56
C PRO A 42 8.27 16.55 1.54
N LEU A 43 7.10 16.63 2.21
CA LEU A 43 6.07 15.61 2.28
C LEU A 43 4.97 15.91 1.25
N ILE A 44 5.27 15.76 -0.03
CA ILE A 44 4.42 16.19 -1.16
C ILE A 44 4.04 15.08 -2.13
N GLY A 45 4.48 13.83 -1.86
CA GLY A 45 4.15 12.69 -2.71
C GLY A 45 2.64 12.45 -2.80
N GLY A 46 1.93 12.61 -1.69
CA GLY A 46 0.47 12.46 -1.65
C GLY A 46 -0.26 13.49 -2.50
N VAL A 47 0.20 14.76 -2.46
CA VAL A 47 -0.37 15.85 -3.31
C VAL A 47 -0.14 15.55 -4.79
N SER A 48 1.07 15.10 -5.13
CA SER A 48 1.43 14.71 -6.49
C SER A 48 0.55 13.57 -7.02
N LEU A 49 0.37 12.53 -6.22
CA LEU A 49 -0.46 11.38 -6.56
C LEU A 49 -1.94 11.79 -6.75
N PHE A 50 -2.46 12.64 -5.87
CA PHE A 50 -3.83 13.16 -5.98
C PHE A 50 -4.04 13.94 -7.28
N VAL A 51 -3.12 14.88 -7.60
CA VAL A 51 -3.22 15.69 -8.83
C VAL A 51 -3.09 14.80 -10.07
N GLY A 52 -2.14 13.85 -10.09
CA GLY A 52 -2.02 12.90 -11.20
C GLY A 52 -3.30 12.10 -11.42
N ASN A 53 -3.88 11.58 -10.34
CA ASN A 53 -5.14 10.84 -10.40
C ASN A 53 -6.33 11.73 -10.82
N LEU A 54 -6.39 12.97 -10.33
CA LEU A 54 -7.38 13.97 -10.76
C LEU A 54 -7.27 14.27 -12.26
N CYS A 55 -6.06 14.45 -12.78
CA CYS A 55 -5.83 14.65 -14.21
C CYS A 55 -6.39 13.48 -15.04
N TYR A 56 -6.17 12.24 -14.59
CA TYR A 56 -6.72 11.06 -15.24
C TYR A 56 -8.25 11.07 -15.23
N TYR A 57 -8.86 11.32 -14.07
CA TYR A 57 -10.31 11.39 -13.91
C TYR A 57 -10.96 12.45 -14.78
N LEU A 58 -10.35 13.65 -14.90
CA LEU A 58 -10.89 14.73 -15.73
C LEU A 58 -10.88 14.40 -17.22
N MET A 59 -10.02 13.48 -17.67
CA MET A 59 -9.95 13.07 -19.07
C MET A 59 -10.80 11.83 -19.38
N GLU A 60 -11.04 10.96 -18.41
CA GLU A 60 -11.72 9.66 -18.57
C GLU A 60 -12.98 9.58 -17.69
N TRP A 61 -13.61 10.73 -17.44
CA TRP A 61 -14.71 10.90 -16.47
C TRP A 61 -15.88 9.93 -16.66
N ASP A 62 -16.33 9.78 -17.90
CA ASP A 62 -17.51 8.98 -18.23
C ASP A 62 -17.25 7.47 -18.18
N GLN A 63 -15.99 7.08 -18.07
CA GLN A 63 -15.56 5.68 -18.08
C GLN A 63 -15.40 5.09 -16.67
N LEU A 64 -15.37 5.95 -15.63
CA LEU A 64 -15.05 5.51 -14.28
C LEU A 64 -16.29 5.39 -13.41
N ARG A 65 -16.31 4.35 -12.60
CA ARG A 65 -17.41 4.08 -11.67
C ARG A 65 -17.32 4.99 -10.45
N LEU A 66 -18.42 5.71 -10.13
CA LEU A 66 -18.55 6.56 -8.94
C LEU A 66 -17.46 7.64 -8.81
N PRO A 67 -17.14 8.42 -9.86
CA PRO A 67 -15.99 9.31 -9.84
C PRO A 67 -16.08 10.39 -8.75
N TYR A 68 -17.25 10.99 -8.52
CA TYR A 68 -17.44 12.02 -7.49
C TYR A 68 -17.17 11.51 -6.08
N LEU A 69 -17.70 10.33 -5.74
CA LEU A 69 -17.56 9.76 -4.40
C LEU A 69 -16.11 9.37 -4.11
N TYR A 70 -15.44 8.78 -5.11
CA TYR A 70 -14.03 8.42 -5.00
C TYR A 70 -13.15 9.66 -4.84
N LEU A 71 -13.29 10.66 -5.73
CA LEU A 71 -12.49 11.89 -5.67
C LEU A 71 -12.71 12.66 -4.38
N PHE A 72 -13.96 12.76 -3.92
CA PHE A 72 -14.28 13.35 -2.62
C PHE A 72 -13.55 12.62 -1.48
N SER A 73 -13.60 11.28 -1.48
CA SER A 73 -12.99 10.47 -0.43
C SER A 73 -11.46 10.63 -0.38
N ILE A 74 -10.79 10.57 -1.54
CA ILE A 74 -9.34 10.75 -1.59
C ILE A 74 -8.93 12.21 -1.31
N PHE A 75 -9.75 13.19 -1.63
CA PHE A 75 -9.52 14.60 -1.25
C PHE A 75 -9.58 14.78 0.26
N VAL A 76 -10.57 14.20 0.94
CA VAL A 76 -10.68 14.25 2.41
C VAL A 76 -9.47 13.56 3.06
N LEU A 77 -9.07 12.38 2.56
CA LEU A 77 -7.87 11.68 3.06
C LEU A 77 -6.59 12.48 2.83
N LEU A 78 -6.45 13.13 1.67
CA LEU A 78 -5.33 14.03 1.38
C LEU A 78 -5.29 15.17 2.38
N ALA A 79 -6.41 15.87 2.61
CA ALA A 79 -6.49 17.01 3.52
C ALA A 79 -6.13 16.61 4.96
N ILE A 80 -6.70 15.50 5.44
CA ILE A 80 -6.40 14.98 6.80
C ILE A 80 -4.96 14.47 6.89
N GLY A 81 -4.44 13.82 5.85
CA GLY A 81 -3.05 13.36 5.83
C GLY A 81 -2.04 14.52 5.82
N ILE A 82 -2.33 15.63 5.12
CA ILE A 82 -1.51 16.86 5.17
C ILE A 82 -1.54 17.47 6.58
N LEU A 83 -2.71 17.52 7.21
CA LEU A 83 -2.85 17.99 8.59
C LEU A 83 -2.09 17.08 9.57
N ASP A 84 -2.13 15.77 9.36
CA ASP A 84 -1.39 14.80 10.16
C ASP A 84 0.13 14.96 10.00
N ASP A 85 0.61 15.06 8.76
CA ASP A 85 2.03 15.31 8.45
C ASP A 85 2.56 16.61 9.09
N ARG A 86 1.68 17.59 9.32
CA ARG A 86 2.04 18.89 9.89
C ARG A 86 1.86 18.99 11.41
N PHE A 87 0.79 18.38 11.96
CA PHE A 87 0.33 18.60 13.34
C PHE A 87 0.28 17.34 14.19
N ASP A 88 0.62 16.16 13.66
CA ASP A 88 0.61 14.85 14.37
C ASP A 88 -0.78 14.55 15.00
N ILE A 89 -1.77 14.36 14.13
CA ILE A 89 -3.18 14.12 14.53
C ILE A 89 -3.32 12.76 15.23
N SER A 90 -4.25 12.69 16.18
CA SER A 90 -4.47 11.46 16.93
C SER A 90 -4.89 10.29 16.01
N PRO A 91 -4.35 9.06 16.22
CA PRO A 91 -4.73 7.89 15.44
C PRO A 91 -6.23 7.57 15.48
N PHE A 92 -6.92 7.91 16.56
CA PHE A 92 -8.36 7.69 16.70
C PHE A 92 -9.17 8.61 15.78
N LEU A 93 -8.78 9.88 15.64
CA LEU A 93 -9.44 10.82 14.73
C LEU A 93 -9.25 10.36 13.28
N ARG A 94 -8.05 9.96 12.91
CA ARG A 94 -7.78 9.40 11.56
C ARG A 94 -8.62 8.16 11.28
N ALA A 95 -8.65 7.20 12.22
CA ALA A 95 -9.46 6.00 12.08
C ALA A 95 -10.98 6.32 12.00
N GLY A 96 -11.45 7.30 12.76
CA GLY A 96 -12.85 7.78 12.69
C GLY A 96 -13.21 8.33 11.31
N ILE A 97 -12.34 9.14 10.71
CA ILE A 97 -12.55 9.68 9.35
C ILE A 97 -12.50 8.54 8.32
N GLN A 98 -11.56 7.61 8.42
CA GLN A 98 -11.49 6.43 7.56
C GLN A 98 -12.77 5.58 7.66
N ALA A 99 -13.34 5.43 8.87
CA ALA A 99 -14.61 4.74 9.08
C ALA A 99 -15.78 5.48 8.40
N ILE A 100 -15.85 6.81 8.53
CA ILE A 100 -16.89 7.62 7.88
C ILE A 100 -16.80 7.47 6.36
N LEU A 101 -15.61 7.54 5.78
CA LEU A 101 -15.42 7.35 4.33
C LEU A 101 -15.79 5.94 3.88
N ALA A 102 -15.50 4.92 4.69
CA ALA A 102 -15.95 3.55 4.42
C ALA A 102 -17.48 3.42 4.46
N ILE A 103 -18.15 4.08 5.39
CA ILE A 103 -19.62 4.12 5.46
C ILE A 103 -20.19 4.83 4.23
N LEU A 104 -19.63 5.97 3.82
CA LEU A 104 -20.06 6.65 2.60
C LEU A 104 -19.85 5.80 1.34
N MET A 105 -18.75 5.03 1.28
CA MET A 105 -18.49 4.07 0.20
C MET A 105 -19.56 2.98 0.14
N ILE A 106 -20.02 2.51 1.30
CA ILE A 106 -21.08 1.52 1.43
C ILE A 106 -22.44 2.11 1.03
N ASP A 107 -22.85 3.21 1.69
CA ASP A 107 -24.21 3.76 1.58
C ASP A 107 -24.46 4.42 0.22
N LEU A 108 -23.52 5.25 -0.25
CA LEU A 108 -23.69 5.97 -1.51
C LEU A 108 -23.16 5.20 -2.71
N GLY A 109 -22.15 4.36 -2.49
CA GLY A 109 -21.46 3.63 -3.55
C GLY A 109 -21.98 2.22 -3.76
N ASN A 110 -22.64 1.63 -2.76
CA ASN A 110 -22.97 0.21 -2.71
C ASN A 110 -21.71 -0.67 -2.94
N VAL A 111 -20.56 -0.21 -2.40
CA VAL A 111 -19.25 -0.86 -2.52
C VAL A 111 -18.88 -1.44 -1.16
N TYR A 112 -19.07 -2.73 -0.99
CA TYR A 112 -18.82 -3.45 0.26
C TYR A 112 -18.56 -4.93 0.02
N LEU A 113 -18.01 -5.60 1.03
CA LEU A 113 -17.82 -7.06 1.04
C LEU A 113 -19.16 -7.77 1.27
N ASP A 114 -19.78 -8.27 0.22
CA ASP A 114 -20.99 -9.07 0.28
C ASP A 114 -20.68 -10.56 0.54
N HIS A 115 -19.59 -11.04 -0.04
CA HIS A 115 -19.13 -12.42 0.12
C HIS A 115 -17.61 -12.52 0.17
N LEU A 116 -17.12 -13.62 0.73
CA LEU A 116 -15.70 -13.98 0.75
C LEU A 116 -15.34 -15.09 -0.26
N GLY A 117 -16.26 -15.44 -1.15
CA GLY A 117 -16.06 -16.53 -2.10
C GLY A 117 -16.15 -17.91 -1.43
N GLN A 118 -15.45 -18.89 -1.99
CA GLN A 118 -15.48 -20.31 -1.57
C GLN A 118 -14.29 -20.67 -0.65
N ILE A 119 -13.96 -19.78 0.31
CA ILE A 119 -12.78 -19.96 1.19
C ILE A 119 -12.91 -21.06 2.23
N LEU A 120 -14.15 -21.52 2.55
CA LEU A 120 -14.42 -22.56 3.53
C LEU A 120 -14.94 -23.87 2.89
N GLY A 121 -14.90 -24.00 1.57
CA GLY A 121 -15.36 -25.20 0.86
C GLY A 121 -16.15 -24.86 -0.42
N PRO A 122 -16.94 -25.77 -0.97
CA PRO A 122 -17.60 -25.59 -2.27
C PRO A 122 -18.80 -24.63 -2.28
N PHE A 123 -19.10 -23.97 -1.17
CA PHE A 123 -20.18 -23.01 -1.04
C PHE A 123 -19.67 -21.59 -0.89
N GLN A 124 -20.36 -20.63 -1.48
CA GLN A 124 -20.02 -19.21 -1.36
C GLN A 124 -20.36 -18.72 0.06
N LEU A 125 -19.38 -18.17 0.76
CA LEU A 125 -19.56 -17.58 2.08
C LEU A 125 -20.09 -16.15 1.93
N THR A 126 -21.40 -16.00 2.01
CA THR A 126 -22.07 -14.69 2.04
C THR A 126 -22.04 -14.08 3.44
N LEU A 127 -21.81 -12.78 3.52
CA LEU A 127 -21.65 -12.08 4.79
C LEU A 127 -22.90 -11.34 5.27
N GLY A 128 -23.83 -11.00 4.37
CA GLY A 128 -25.02 -10.21 4.69
C GLY A 128 -24.67 -8.91 5.41
N SER A 129 -25.40 -8.54 6.46
CA SER A 129 -25.16 -7.30 7.22
C SER A 129 -23.79 -7.24 7.92
N ILE A 130 -23.17 -8.38 8.21
CA ILE A 130 -21.83 -8.44 8.81
C ILE A 130 -20.79 -7.93 7.81
N GLY A 131 -21.03 -8.08 6.51
CA GLY A 131 -20.18 -7.60 5.44
C GLY A 131 -19.96 -6.09 5.49
N LEU A 132 -20.96 -5.31 5.89
CA LEU A 132 -20.82 -3.86 6.07
C LEU A 132 -19.80 -3.52 7.15
N ILE A 133 -19.89 -4.21 8.28
CA ILE A 133 -18.96 -4.02 9.42
C ILE A 133 -17.55 -4.44 9.02
N ILE A 134 -17.41 -5.60 8.36
CA ILE A 134 -16.12 -6.11 7.88
C ILE A 134 -15.52 -5.14 6.88
N THR A 135 -16.32 -4.52 6.00
CA THR A 135 -15.83 -3.53 5.03
C THR A 135 -15.21 -2.31 5.70
N VAL A 136 -15.83 -1.77 6.75
CA VAL A 136 -15.27 -0.66 7.53
C VAL A 136 -13.92 -1.04 8.14
N PHE A 137 -13.85 -2.21 8.79
CA PHE A 137 -12.59 -2.68 9.38
C PHE A 137 -11.52 -2.98 8.33
N ALA A 138 -11.88 -3.59 7.19
CA ALA A 138 -10.97 -3.87 6.09
C ALA A 138 -10.41 -2.57 5.48
N THR A 139 -11.27 -1.55 5.31
CA THR A 139 -10.84 -0.22 4.82
C THR A 139 -9.82 0.40 5.76
N ILE A 140 -10.12 0.48 7.06
CA ILE A 140 -9.17 0.99 8.05
C ILE A 140 -7.88 0.16 8.06
N ALA A 141 -7.99 -1.17 8.02
CA ALA A 141 -6.84 -2.06 8.06
C ALA A 141 -5.92 -1.86 6.85
N ILE A 142 -6.46 -1.82 5.63
CA ILE A 142 -5.66 -1.69 4.40
C ILE A 142 -5.01 -0.30 4.32
N ILE A 143 -5.74 0.78 4.66
CA ILE A 143 -5.16 2.13 4.74
C ILE A 143 -3.96 2.12 5.71
N ASN A 144 -4.14 1.57 6.91
CA ASN A 144 -3.07 1.55 7.90
C ASN A 144 -1.94 0.57 7.54
N ALA A 145 -2.20 -0.54 6.81
CA ALA A 145 -1.17 -1.44 6.34
C ALA A 145 -0.21 -0.74 5.38
N PHE A 146 -0.74 0.03 4.42
CA PHE A 146 0.07 0.80 3.48
C PHE A 146 0.76 2.01 4.14
N ASN A 147 0.14 2.64 5.13
CA ASN A 147 0.77 3.69 5.92
C ASN A 147 1.94 3.15 6.78
N MET A 148 1.75 2.02 7.46
CA MET A 148 2.78 1.45 8.34
C MET A 148 4.00 0.88 7.59
N ILE A 149 3.85 0.47 6.32
CA ILE A 149 4.96 -0.09 5.53
C ILE A 149 5.86 1.01 4.94
N ASP A 150 5.42 2.29 4.93
CA ASP A 150 6.18 3.44 4.41
C ASP A 150 7.33 3.84 5.35
N GLY A 151 8.35 3.00 5.44
CA GLY A 151 9.46 3.20 6.37
C GLY A 151 10.85 3.25 5.74
N ILE A 152 10.99 3.01 4.44
CA ILE A 152 12.23 3.16 3.66
C ILE A 152 11.93 3.62 2.25
N ASP A 153 12.92 4.30 1.65
CA ASP A 153 12.80 4.86 0.30
C ASP A 153 12.30 3.84 -0.72
N GLY A 154 11.31 4.23 -1.51
CA GLY A 154 10.72 3.48 -2.60
C GLY A 154 9.73 2.39 -2.18
N LEU A 155 9.70 1.96 -0.91
CA LEU A 155 8.99 0.75 -0.51
C LEU A 155 7.48 0.85 -0.73
N LEU A 156 6.85 1.91 -0.22
CA LEU A 156 5.42 2.12 -0.41
C LEU A 156 5.07 2.19 -1.90
N GLY A 157 5.78 3.02 -2.67
CA GLY A 157 5.53 3.16 -4.11
C GLY A 157 5.73 1.86 -4.88
N GLY A 158 6.79 1.08 -4.57
CA GLY A 158 7.04 -0.21 -5.20
C GLY A 158 5.95 -1.25 -4.92
N LEU A 159 5.51 -1.37 -3.66
CA LEU A 159 4.42 -2.27 -3.27
C LEU A 159 3.09 -1.87 -3.90
N SER A 160 2.81 -0.57 -3.97
CA SER A 160 1.60 -0.04 -4.62
C SER A 160 1.61 -0.32 -6.12
N CYS A 161 2.75 -0.14 -6.80
CA CYS A 161 2.89 -0.49 -8.21
C CYS A 161 2.65 -1.99 -8.45
N VAL A 162 3.13 -2.87 -7.58
CA VAL A 162 2.85 -4.32 -7.67
C VAL A 162 1.36 -4.59 -7.53
N SER A 163 0.70 -4.00 -6.53
CA SER A 163 -0.73 -4.19 -6.31
C SER A 163 -1.57 -3.67 -7.49
N PHE A 164 -1.32 -2.44 -7.96
CA PHE A 164 -2.05 -1.89 -9.10
C PHE A 164 -1.77 -2.63 -10.41
N ALA A 165 -0.53 -3.12 -10.63
CA ALA A 165 -0.21 -3.92 -11.81
C ALA A 165 -0.95 -5.26 -11.81
N ALA A 166 -1.03 -5.94 -10.66
CA ALA A 166 -1.75 -7.19 -10.52
C ALA A 166 -3.27 -7.02 -10.75
N ILE A 167 -3.86 -5.99 -10.13
CA ILE A 167 -5.28 -5.66 -10.31
C ILE A 167 -5.54 -5.28 -11.78
N GLY A 168 -4.76 -4.35 -12.34
CA GLY A 168 -4.91 -3.90 -13.73
C GLY A 168 -4.77 -5.03 -14.73
N PHE A 169 -3.86 -5.98 -14.50
CA PHE A 169 -3.71 -7.16 -15.33
C PHE A 169 -4.95 -8.07 -15.30
N LEU A 170 -5.51 -8.35 -14.12
CA LEU A 170 -6.71 -9.18 -14.00
C LEU A 170 -7.95 -8.50 -14.59
N MET A 171 -8.09 -7.17 -14.41
CA MET A 171 -9.14 -6.37 -15.06
C MET A 171 -9.01 -6.40 -16.59
N TYR A 172 -7.79 -6.21 -17.12
CA TYR A 172 -7.52 -6.29 -18.55
C TYR A 172 -7.90 -7.65 -19.12
N ARG A 173 -7.52 -8.72 -18.44
CA ARG A 173 -7.82 -10.09 -18.85
C ARG A 173 -9.33 -10.39 -18.88
N ASP A 174 -10.09 -9.80 -17.96
CA ASP A 174 -11.55 -9.93 -17.87
C ASP A 174 -12.30 -9.01 -18.86
N GLY A 175 -11.58 -8.15 -19.60
CA GLY A 175 -12.17 -7.22 -20.55
C GLY A 175 -12.65 -5.89 -19.94
N GLN A 176 -12.41 -5.66 -18.65
CA GLN A 176 -12.75 -4.40 -17.97
C GLN A 176 -11.67 -3.34 -18.24
N MET A 177 -11.61 -2.85 -19.48
CA MET A 177 -10.52 -2.00 -19.98
C MET A 177 -10.40 -0.68 -19.21
N ASP A 178 -11.50 -0.05 -18.85
CA ASP A 178 -11.50 1.25 -18.18
C ASP A 178 -10.85 1.15 -16.77
N MET A 179 -11.21 0.12 -16.02
CA MET A 179 -10.62 -0.16 -14.71
C MET A 179 -9.17 -0.60 -14.82
N ALA A 180 -8.81 -1.35 -15.86
CA ALA A 180 -7.43 -1.72 -16.15
C ALA A 180 -6.58 -0.47 -16.48
N HIS A 181 -7.05 0.40 -17.36
CA HIS A 181 -6.37 1.65 -17.69
C HIS A 181 -6.19 2.56 -16.48
N TRP A 182 -7.24 2.68 -15.64
CA TRP A 182 -7.12 3.44 -14.40
C TRP A 182 -6.07 2.85 -13.45
N SER A 183 -6.04 1.53 -13.27
CA SER A 183 -5.03 0.87 -12.43
C SER A 183 -3.61 1.14 -12.94
N PHE A 184 -3.39 1.12 -14.26
CA PHE A 184 -2.11 1.48 -14.85
C PHE A 184 -1.80 2.99 -14.75
N ALA A 185 -2.81 3.86 -14.84
CA ALA A 185 -2.64 5.30 -14.63
C ALA A 185 -2.19 5.63 -13.21
N LEU A 186 -2.67 4.87 -12.20
CA LEU A 186 -2.22 5.00 -10.81
C LEU A 186 -0.72 4.67 -10.67
N ILE A 187 -0.22 3.63 -11.37
CA ILE A 187 1.22 3.36 -11.42
C ILE A 187 1.96 4.56 -12.00
N VAL A 188 1.49 5.08 -13.13
CA VAL A 188 2.10 6.22 -13.80
C VAL A 188 2.13 7.46 -12.93
N SER A 189 1.10 7.70 -12.12
CA SER A 189 1.05 8.82 -11.17
C SER A 189 2.04 8.66 -10.00
N ILE A 190 2.41 7.42 -9.63
CA ILE A 190 3.40 7.13 -8.59
C ILE A 190 4.85 7.26 -9.11
N LEU A 191 5.10 7.05 -10.41
CA LEU A 191 6.45 7.03 -10.97
C LEU A 191 7.24 8.32 -10.69
N PRO A 192 6.71 9.57 -10.88
CA PRO A 192 7.44 10.79 -10.56
C PRO A 192 7.89 10.87 -9.11
N TYR A 193 7.01 10.46 -8.18
CA TYR A 193 7.38 10.33 -6.77
C TYR A 193 8.52 9.33 -6.56
N LEU A 194 8.43 8.13 -7.13
CA LEU A 194 9.47 7.10 -7.00
C LEU A 194 10.82 7.58 -7.54
N MET A 195 10.83 8.27 -8.68
CA MET A 195 12.04 8.85 -9.28
C MET A 195 12.73 9.79 -8.29
N LEU A 196 12.00 10.74 -7.70
CA LEU A 196 12.57 11.72 -6.77
C LEU A 196 12.88 11.08 -5.41
N ASN A 197 12.06 10.18 -4.90
CA ASN A 197 12.28 9.50 -3.62
C ASN A 197 13.53 8.62 -3.64
N LEU A 198 13.76 7.88 -4.73
CA LEU A 198 14.96 7.06 -4.94
C LEU A 198 16.18 7.88 -5.39
N GLY A 199 16.00 9.16 -5.73
CA GLY A 199 17.04 10.03 -6.24
C GLY A 199 17.51 9.67 -7.65
N ILE A 200 16.67 9.16 -8.52
CA ILE A 200 16.98 8.73 -9.90
C ILE A 200 16.10 9.54 -10.87
N PRO A 201 16.65 10.23 -11.86
CA PRO A 201 18.07 10.50 -12.12
C PRO A 201 18.63 11.72 -11.39
N PHE A 202 17.78 12.52 -10.71
CA PHE A 202 18.06 13.88 -10.27
C PHE A 202 18.93 13.99 -9.00
N GLY A 203 19.22 12.88 -8.35
CA GLY A 203 20.03 12.82 -7.14
C GLY A 203 19.29 13.17 -5.83
N PRO A 204 19.96 13.04 -4.68
CA PRO A 204 19.32 13.16 -3.35
C PRO A 204 18.84 14.58 -3.02
N LYS A 205 19.33 15.62 -3.72
CA LYS A 205 18.90 17.02 -3.54
C LYS A 205 17.41 17.22 -3.80
N TYR A 206 16.83 16.45 -4.72
CA TYR A 206 15.43 16.57 -5.14
C TYR A 206 14.50 15.59 -4.41
N LYS A 207 15.01 14.89 -3.41
CA LYS A 207 14.25 13.88 -2.66
C LYS A 207 12.95 14.45 -2.09
N VAL A 208 11.91 13.65 -2.14
CA VAL A 208 10.59 13.90 -1.56
C VAL A 208 10.10 12.65 -0.83
N PHE A 209 9.23 12.81 0.16
CA PHE A 209 8.55 11.71 0.81
C PHE A 209 7.06 11.69 0.45
N MET A 210 6.45 10.51 0.59
CA MET A 210 5.02 10.33 0.32
C MET A 210 4.16 11.06 1.34
N GLY A 211 4.52 10.97 2.62
CA GLY A 211 3.76 11.46 3.75
C GLY A 211 2.54 10.59 4.09
N ASP A 212 1.93 10.89 5.24
CA ASP A 212 0.70 10.21 5.66
C ASP A 212 -0.46 10.52 4.70
N ALA A 213 -0.44 11.69 4.08
CA ALA A 213 -1.36 12.08 3.01
C ALA A 213 -1.36 11.09 1.84
N GLY A 214 -0.17 10.70 1.36
CA GLY A 214 -0.08 9.81 0.20
C GLY A 214 -0.27 8.35 0.54
N SER A 215 0.24 7.88 1.66
CA SER A 215 0.11 6.48 2.08
C SER A 215 -1.35 6.10 2.39
N THR A 216 -2.12 7.00 3.03
CA THR A 216 -3.56 6.79 3.29
C THR A 216 -4.38 6.83 2.00
N LEU A 217 -4.05 7.75 1.08
CA LEU A 217 -4.68 7.82 -0.24
C LEU A 217 -4.45 6.52 -1.04
N ILE A 218 -3.22 6.01 -1.08
CA ILE A 218 -2.88 4.74 -1.73
C ILE A 218 -3.67 3.58 -1.11
N GLY A 219 -3.66 3.46 0.21
CA GLY A 219 -4.36 2.39 0.89
C GLY A 219 -5.87 2.39 0.62
N PHE A 220 -6.51 3.57 0.63
CA PHE A 220 -7.91 3.72 0.28
C PHE A 220 -8.18 3.38 -1.19
N THR A 221 -7.35 3.85 -2.11
CA THR A 221 -7.50 3.53 -3.53
C THR A 221 -7.40 2.03 -3.78
N ILE A 222 -6.48 1.34 -3.10
CA ILE A 222 -6.33 -0.11 -3.21
C ILE A 222 -7.57 -0.84 -2.73
N ILE A 223 -8.09 -0.53 -1.52
CA ILE A 223 -9.31 -1.20 -1.03
C ILE A 223 -10.51 -0.88 -1.93
N TRP A 224 -10.65 0.35 -2.41
CA TRP A 224 -11.70 0.75 -3.34
C TRP A 224 -11.71 -0.12 -4.59
N ILE A 225 -10.56 -0.25 -5.28
CA ILE A 225 -10.45 -1.05 -6.49
C ILE A 225 -10.61 -2.55 -6.18
N LEU A 226 -10.06 -3.04 -5.07
CA LEU A 226 -10.22 -4.44 -4.66
C LEU A 226 -11.68 -4.80 -4.45
N LEU A 227 -12.47 -3.95 -3.82
CA LEU A 227 -13.91 -4.19 -3.65
C LEU A 227 -14.65 -4.17 -5.00
N LEU A 228 -14.34 -3.22 -5.87
CA LEU A 228 -14.93 -3.17 -7.22
C LEU A 228 -14.58 -4.39 -8.06
N SER A 229 -13.42 -5.01 -7.84
CA SER A 229 -12.92 -6.14 -8.61
C SER A 229 -13.26 -7.52 -8.04
N THR A 230 -13.72 -7.57 -6.79
CA THR A 230 -14.02 -8.85 -6.12
C THR A 230 -15.50 -9.04 -5.77
N GLN A 231 -16.31 -7.98 -5.90
CA GLN A 231 -17.70 -8.00 -5.49
C GLN A 231 -18.65 -7.70 -6.66
N GLY A 232 -19.91 -8.10 -6.53
CA GLY A 232 -20.92 -7.94 -7.56
C GLY A 232 -20.93 -9.07 -8.59
N LYS A 233 -21.82 -8.96 -9.58
CA LYS A 233 -21.96 -9.96 -10.65
C LYS A 233 -20.82 -9.83 -11.66
N GLY A 234 -20.17 -10.94 -12.01
CA GLY A 234 -19.11 -10.97 -13.01
C GLY A 234 -17.84 -10.24 -12.56
N HIS A 235 -17.48 -10.36 -11.28
CA HIS A 235 -16.24 -9.80 -10.76
C HIS A 235 -15.01 -10.48 -11.38
N PRO A 236 -13.95 -9.71 -11.76
CA PRO A 236 -12.79 -10.23 -12.49
C PRO A 236 -11.85 -11.11 -11.65
N MET A 237 -11.97 -11.08 -10.33
CA MET A 237 -11.17 -11.92 -9.44
C MET A 237 -11.90 -12.26 -8.14
N ASN A 238 -11.50 -13.38 -7.53
CA ASN A 238 -12.03 -13.83 -6.26
C ASN A 238 -11.47 -13.03 -5.05
N PRO A 239 -12.24 -12.89 -3.94
CA PRO A 239 -11.77 -12.19 -2.74
C PRO A 239 -10.44 -12.73 -2.17
N VAL A 240 -10.20 -14.04 -2.28
CA VAL A 240 -8.94 -14.64 -1.82
C VAL A 240 -7.74 -14.14 -2.63
N THR A 241 -7.90 -13.85 -3.91
CA THR A 241 -6.85 -13.29 -4.79
C THR A 241 -6.42 -11.91 -4.31
N ALA A 242 -7.37 -11.08 -3.83
CA ALA A 242 -7.07 -9.79 -3.24
C ALA A 242 -6.10 -9.90 -2.05
N LEU A 243 -6.23 -10.92 -1.19
CA LEU A 243 -5.30 -11.14 -0.07
C LEU A 243 -3.85 -11.37 -0.56
N TRP A 244 -3.67 -12.13 -1.64
CA TRP A 244 -2.36 -12.38 -2.22
C TRP A 244 -1.74 -11.14 -2.87
N ILE A 245 -2.56 -10.28 -3.49
CA ILE A 245 -2.10 -9.03 -4.11
C ILE A 245 -1.53 -8.05 -3.08
N ILE A 246 -2.16 -7.95 -1.90
CA ILE A 246 -1.71 -7.06 -0.82
C ILE A 246 -1.03 -7.81 0.32
N ALA A 247 -0.52 -9.02 0.07
CA ALA A 247 -0.04 -9.94 1.11
C ALA A 247 0.98 -9.28 2.04
N ILE A 248 2.02 -8.65 1.51
CA ILE A 248 3.13 -8.15 2.32
C ILE A 248 2.70 -7.00 3.25
N PRO A 249 2.05 -5.91 2.79
CA PRO A 249 1.56 -4.87 3.69
C PRO A 249 0.60 -5.41 4.76
N LEU A 250 -0.36 -6.26 4.37
CA LEU A 250 -1.37 -6.80 5.26
C LEU A 250 -0.76 -7.71 6.32
N ILE A 251 0.06 -8.67 5.91
CA ILE A 251 0.69 -9.66 6.82
C ILE A 251 1.64 -8.94 7.79
N ASP A 252 2.44 -7.97 7.32
CA ASP A 252 3.36 -7.22 8.18
C ASP A 252 2.60 -6.45 9.27
N MET A 253 1.54 -5.73 8.90
CA MET A 253 0.70 -5.01 9.85
C MET A 253 0.08 -5.95 10.88
N VAL A 254 -0.62 -7.02 10.44
CA VAL A 254 -1.31 -7.94 11.34
C VAL A 254 -0.32 -8.64 12.29
N ALA A 255 0.85 -9.07 11.78
CA ALA A 255 1.89 -9.69 12.60
C ALA A 255 2.42 -8.74 13.69
N ILE A 256 2.59 -7.46 13.38
CA ILE A 256 3.05 -6.46 14.35
C ILE A 256 1.97 -6.16 15.38
N ILE A 257 0.71 -6.00 14.96
CA ILE A 257 -0.43 -5.80 15.87
C ILE A 257 -0.56 -6.98 16.82
N TYR A 258 -0.59 -8.22 16.31
CA TYR A 258 -0.62 -9.45 17.11
C TYR A 258 0.49 -9.47 18.17
N ARG A 259 1.71 -9.15 17.76
CA ARG A 259 2.85 -9.10 18.67
C ARG A 259 2.73 -8.02 19.74
N ARG A 260 2.19 -6.83 19.39
CA ARG A 260 1.97 -5.73 20.37
C ARG A 260 0.95 -6.16 21.41
N VAL A 261 -0.21 -6.66 20.98
CA VAL A 261 -1.29 -7.14 21.85
C VAL A 261 -0.79 -8.26 22.77
N ARG A 262 -0.08 -9.26 22.22
CA ARG A 262 0.52 -10.34 23.04
C ARG A 262 1.50 -9.84 24.10
N LYS A 263 2.07 -8.64 23.93
CA LYS A 263 2.97 -8.01 24.91
C LYS A 263 2.27 -6.98 25.81
N GLY A 264 0.94 -6.94 25.81
CA GLY A 264 0.16 -5.96 26.57
C GLY A 264 0.35 -4.51 26.13
N LYS A 265 0.75 -4.29 24.85
CA LYS A 265 0.97 -2.95 24.28
C LYS A 265 -0.18 -2.56 23.37
N SER A 266 -0.45 -1.25 23.29
CA SER A 266 -1.43 -0.72 22.34
C SER A 266 -1.09 -1.10 20.90
N PRO A 267 -2.07 -1.53 20.07
CA PRO A 267 -1.87 -1.82 18.64
C PRO A 267 -1.39 -0.60 17.84
N PHE A 268 -1.71 0.61 18.29
CA PHE A 268 -1.35 1.88 17.63
C PHE A 268 0.03 2.40 18.02
N ARG A 269 0.73 1.77 18.97
CA ARG A 269 2.05 2.24 19.41
C ARG A 269 3.08 2.07 18.28
N PRO A 270 3.88 3.12 17.92
CA PRO A 270 4.95 2.98 16.93
C PRO A 270 5.94 1.87 17.29
N ASP A 271 6.35 1.07 16.29
CA ASP A 271 7.31 -0.03 16.47
C ASP A 271 8.38 0.01 15.37
N ARG A 272 9.57 -0.51 15.65
CA ARG A 272 10.68 -0.66 14.70
C ARG A 272 10.93 -2.14 14.33
N LEU A 273 9.85 -2.92 14.22
CA LEU A 273 9.92 -4.36 13.99
C LEU A 273 9.29 -4.78 12.67
N HIS A 274 8.85 -3.81 11.85
CA HIS A 274 8.42 -4.05 10.49
C HIS A 274 9.53 -4.72 9.67
N VAL A 275 9.14 -5.48 8.64
CA VAL A 275 10.07 -6.27 7.82
C VAL A 275 11.24 -5.44 7.29
N HIS A 276 10.99 -4.22 6.82
CA HIS A 276 12.04 -3.34 6.31
C HIS A 276 13.07 -2.97 7.39
N HIS A 277 12.64 -2.68 8.61
CA HIS A 277 13.55 -2.43 9.73
C HIS A 277 14.38 -3.66 10.11
N LEU A 278 13.78 -4.85 10.07
CA LEU A 278 14.48 -6.11 10.36
C LEU A 278 15.54 -6.42 9.31
N MET A 279 15.24 -6.19 8.02
CA MET A 279 16.19 -6.38 6.91
C MET A 279 17.38 -5.43 7.00
N VAL A 280 17.13 -4.14 7.28
CA VAL A 280 18.22 -3.16 7.48
C VAL A 280 19.05 -3.53 8.71
N ARG A 281 18.44 -3.97 9.82
CA ARG A 281 19.17 -4.50 10.99
C ARG A 281 19.96 -5.76 10.68
N ALA A 282 19.51 -6.61 9.77
CA ALA A 282 20.27 -7.78 9.30
C ALA A 282 21.47 -7.40 8.43
N GLY A 283 21.61 -6.10 8.06
CA GLY A 283 22.74 -5.55 7.33
C GLY A 283 22.51 -5.46 5.82
N LEU A 284 21.25 -5.41 5.37
CA LEU A 284 20.90 -4.99 4.01
C LEU A 284 20.90 -3.46 3.96
N THR A 285 21.22 -2.89 2.79
CA THR A 285 20.98 -1.46 2.53
C THR A 285 19.47 -1.23 2.33
N SER A 286 19.01 0.03 2.48
CA SER A 286 17.59 0.37 2.23
C SER A 286 17.16 -0.03 0.81
N ARG A 287 18.01 0.17 -0.21
CA ARG A 287 17.75 -0.24 -1.60
C ARG A 287 17.63 -1.76 -1.75
N GLN A 288 18.49 -2.53 -1.08
CA GLN A 288 18.40 -4.00 -1.12
C GLN A 288 17.14 -4.50 -0.41
N ALA A 289 16.77 -3.89 0.73
CA ALA A 289 15.54 -4.22 1.44
C ALA A 289 14.30 -3.88 0.58
N PHE A 290 14.27 -2.69 -0.02
CA PHE A 290 13.24 -2.28 -0.97
C PHE A 290 13.05 -3.30 -2.11
N LEU A 291 14.13 -3.61 -2.84
CA LEU A 291 14.07 -4.54 -3.97
C LEU A 291 13.60 -5.93 -3.54
N LEU A 292 14.12 -6.45 -2.42
CA LEU A 292 13.76 -7.78 -1.94
C LEU A 292 12.30 -7.85 -1.49
N ILE A 293 11.81 -6.85 -0.75
CA ILE A 293 10.41 -6.84 -0.27
C ILE A 293 9.45 -6.68 -1.45
N THR A 294 9.75 -5.78 -2.40
CA THR A 294 8.95 -5.58 -3.60
C THR A 294 8.94 -6.84 -4.48
N PHE A 295 10.09 -7.52 -4.63
CA PHE A 295 10.16 -8.79 -5.34
C PHE A 295 9.30 -9.88 -4.67
N VAL A 296 9.38 -10.04 -3.35
CA VAL A 296 8.54 -11.01 -2.62
C VAL A 296 7.06 -10.67 -2.76
N SER A 297 6.70 -9.38 -2.72
CA SER A 297 5.32 -8.94 -2.97
C SER A 297 4.87 -9.29 -4.39
N ALA A 298 5.72 -9.09 -5.40
CA ALA A 298 5.43 -9.46 -6.78
C ALA A 298 5.23 -10.98 -6.93
N VAL A 299 6.04 -11.79 -6.25
CA VAL A 299 5.85 -13.26 -6.20
C VAL A 299 4.49 -13.61 -5.58
N CYS A 300 4.12 -13.00 -4.45
CA CYS A 300 2.82 -13.24 -3.82
C CYS A 300 1.67 -12.86 -4.76
N ALA A 301 1.74 -11.67 -5.38
CA ALA A 301 0.73 -11.23 -6.35
C ALA A 301 0.64 -12.18 -7.56
N THR A 302 1.79 -12.66 -8.07
CA THR A 302 1.84 -13.65 -9.16
C THR A 302 1.18 -14.97 -8.76
N ILE A 303 1.39 -15.46 -7.52
CA ILE A 303 0.69 -16.65 -7.01
C ILE A 303 -0.83 -16.40 -7.03
N GLY A 304 -1.30 -15.24 -6.56
CA GLY A 304 -2.70 -14.85 -6.63
C GLY A 304 -3.25 -14.85 -8.06
N ILE A 305 -2.53 -14.23 -8.98
CA ILE A 305 -2.88 -14.17 -10.42
C ILE A 305 -2.94 -15.57 -11.03
N LEU A 306 -1.93 -16.41 -10.80
CA LEU A 306 -1.90 -17.78 -11.31
C LEU A 306 -3.02 -18.62 -10.72
N GLY A 307 -3.33 -18.45 -9.43
CA GLY A 307 -4.47 -19.09 -8.79
C GLY A 307 -5.78 -18.78 -9.49
N GLU A 308 -5.98 -17.50 -9.88
CA GLU A 308 -7.15 -17.05 -10.63
C GLU A 308 -7.17 -17.62 -12.06
N ILE A 309 -6.03 -17.57 -12.75
CA ILE A 309 -5.90 -18.05 -14.15
C ILE A 309 -6.13 -19.54 -14.28
N TYR A 310 -5.62 -20.33 -13.36
CA TYR A 310 -5.72 -21.79 -13.38
C TYR A 310 -6.91 -22.32 -12.54
N TYR A 311 -7.81 -21.46 -12.10
CA TYR A 311 -9.00 -21.81 -11.32
C TYR A 311 -8.66 -22.68 -10.10
N VAL A 312 -7.56 -22.34 -9.40
CA VAL A 312 -7.19 -23.04 -8.17
C VAL A 312 -8.27 -22.81 -7.11
N ASN A 313 -8.67 -23.87 -6.42
CA ASN A 313 -9.69 -23.79 -5.39
C ASN A 313 -9.40 -22.70 -4.37
N GLU A 314 -10.35 -21.78 -4.14
CA GLU A 314 -10.20 -20.63 -3.25
C GLU A 314 -9.82 -21.03 -1.81
N TRP A 315 -10.38 -22.14 -1.29
CA TRP A 315 -10.00 -22.65 0.02
C TRP A 315 -8.51 -23.07 0.08
N ALA A 316 -7.96 -23.62 -1.00
CA ALA A 316 -6.53 -23.99 -1.06
C ALA A 316 -5.66 -22.73 -1.11
N MET A 317 -6.04 -21.72 -1.88
CA MET A 317 -5.37 -20.41 -1.88
C MET A 317 -5.43 -19.75 -0.51
N PHE A 318 -6.56 -19.84 0.18
CA PHE A 318 -6.76 -19.28 1.52
C PHE A 318 -5.87 -19.99 2.56
N ILE A 319 -5.82 -21.32 2.55
CA ILE A 319 -4.89 -22.08 3.40
C ILE A 319 -3.44 -21.71 3.10
N GLY A 320 -3.05 -21.63 1.83
CA GLY A 320 -1.72 -21.20 1.40
C GLY A 320 -1.35 -19.81 1.93
N PHE A 321 -2.29 -18.86 1.90
CA PHE A 321 -2.10 -17.54 2.47
C PHE A 321 -1.88 -17.58 3.99
N PHE A 322 -2.63 -18.40 4.72
CA PHE A 322 -2.44 -18.56 6.16
C PHE A 322 -1.11 -19.26 6.49
N ILE A 323 -0.68 -20.23 5.69
CA ILE A 323 0.66 -20.81 5.83
C ILE A 323 1.74 -19.72 5.69
N LEU A 324 1.65 -18.89 4.65
CA LEU A 324 2.54 -17.74 4.47
C LEU A 324 2.50 -16.79 5.67
N PHE A 325 1.31 -16.46 6.16
CA PHE A 325 1.13 -15.62 7.35
C PHE A 325 1.82 -16.20 8.59
N PHE A 326 1.61 -17.47 8.90
CA PHE A 326 2.23 -18.11 10.07
C PHE A 326 3.74 -18.22 9.93
N LEU A 327 4.26 -18.53 8.75
CA LEU A 327 5.70 -18.51 8.46
C LEU A 327 6.30 -17.13 8.68
N TYR A 328 5.59 -16.08 8.26
CA TYR A 328 6.00 -14.71 8.47
C TYR A 328 6.00 -14.33 9.96
N VAL A 329 4.92 -14.61 10.70
CA VAL A 329 4.83 -14.38 12.16
C VAL A 329 5.94 -15.11 12.91
N TYR A 330 6.19 -16.38 12.55
CA TYR A 330 7.30 -17.16 13.11
C TYR A 330 8.66 -16.50 12.84
N SER A 331 8.88 -16.03 11.62
CA SER A 331 10.12 -15.36 11.22
C SER A 331 10.32 -14.05 12.00
N ILE A 332 9.28 -13.23 12.16
CA ILE A 332 9.34 -11.98 12.94
C ILE A 332 9.56 -12.25 14.44
N THR A 333 8.90 -13.24 15.02
CA THR A 333 9.09 -13.56 16.45
C THR A 333 10.51 -14.02 16.74
N ARG A 334 11.16 -14.66 15.77
CA ARG A 334 12.56 -15.10 15.86
C ARG A 334 13.56 -14.17 15.15
N ALA A 335 13.12 -13.01 14.71
CA ALA A 335 13.93 -12.07 13.91
C ALA A 335 15.29 -11.74 14.55
N TRP A 336 15.39 -11.69 15.88
CA TRP A 336 16.65 -11.44 16.58
C TRP A 336 17.66 -12.60 16.45
N ARG A 337 17.19 -13.84 16.39
CA ARG A 337 18.05 -15.02 16.14
C ARG A 337 18.51 -15.02 14.68
N ILE A 338 17.59 -14.73 13.74
CA ILE A 338 17.84 -14.68 12.29
C ILE A 338 18.84 -13.56 11.97
N THR A 339 18.65 -12.36 12.50
CA THR A 339 19.57 -11.23 12.26
C THR A 339 20.96 -11.48 12.81
N ARG A 340 21.10 -12.11 13.98
CA ARG A 340 22.39 -12.53 14.53
C ARG A 340 23.07 -13.57 13.64
N TRP A 341 22.34 -14.55 13.15
CA TRP A 341 22.86 -15.59 12.27
C TRP A 341 23.36 -15.01 10.96
N VAL A 342 22.56 -14.15 10.28
CA VAL A 342 22.95 -13.47 9.04
C VAL A 342 24.19 -12.61 9.23
N ARG A 343 24.29 -11.85 10.33
CA ARG A 343 25.50 -11.07 10.66
C ARG A 343 26.74 -11.94 10.86
N ARG A 344 26.59 -13.11 11.49
CA ARG A 344 27.69 -14.07 11.64
C ARG A 344 28.16 -14.61 10.30
N MET A 345 27.23 -14.98 9.42
CA MET A 345 27.55 -15.45 8.05
C MET A 345 28.28 -14.37 7.23
N LYS A 346 27.80 -13.13 7.25
CA LYS A 346 28.48 -12.00 6.57
C LYS A 346 29.90 -11.74 7.12
N ARG A 347 30.12 -11.88 8.44
CA ARG A 347 31.46 -11.76 9.04
C ARG A 347 32.37 -12.90 8.61
N ARG A 348 31.87 -14.16 8.54
CA ARG A 348 32.63 -15.30 8.04
C ARG A 348 33.01 -15.12 6.57
N ALA A 349 32.07 -14.75 5.71
CA ALA A 349 32.33 -14.49 4.29
C ALA A 349 33.36 -13.35 4.06
N LYS A 350 33.34 -12.29 4.89
CA LYS A 350 34.34 -11.23 4.82
C LYS A 350 35.75 -11.70 5.27
N ARG A 351 35.84 -12.62 6.22
CA ARG A 351 37.12 -13.21 6.65
C ARG A 351 37.71 -14.11 5.57
N LEU A 352 36.89 -14.95 4.92
CA LEU A 352 37.30 -15.82 3.81
C LEU A 352 37.75 -15.01 2.55
N LYS A 353 37.24 -13.80 2.34
CA LYS A 353 37.71 -12.94 1.24
C LYS A 353 38.98 -12.15 1.56
N LYS A 354 39.43 -12.15 2.81
CA LYS A 354 40.67 -11.47 3.25
C LYS A 354 41.84 -12.44 3.49
N ALA A 355 41.54 -13.73 3.58
CA ALA A 355 42.50 -14.85 3.54
C ALA A 355 42.71 -15.33 2.10
#